data_a24f0edf68717999b0055072458ee293
#
_entry.id   a24f0edf68717999b0055072458ee293
#
_cell.length_a   1.000
_cell.length_b   1.000
_cell.length_c   1.000
_cell.angle_alpha   90.00
_cell.angle_beta   90.00
_cell.angle_gamma   90.00
#
_symmetry.space_group_name_H-M   'P 1'
#
loop_
_entity.id
_entity.type
_entity.pdbx_description
1 polymer ?
#
loop_
_entity_poly.entity_id
_entity_poly.type
_entity_poly.pdbx_seq_one_letter_code
_entity_poly.pdbx_strand_id
1 'polypeptide(L)'
;PEMNKPLMADAVGTTVGAMMGTSTVTTYIESATGVEEGGRTGFTALVVGALFALSLLFVPIVSAIPTYATYIALVVVGIIMLQGVADIDLEDPAWAIAGGLTITIMPLTASIANGLAAGIMSYPLVKAGTGEYEDVSSGQWVLALLFVFYFLVSFAVQAGMVTF
;
A
#
# COMPACT_ATOMS: atom_id res chain seq x y z
N PRO A 1 6.83 -7.67 -19.22
CA PRO A 1 7.22 -9.10 -19.13
C PRO A 1 7.95 -9.45 -17.82
N GLU A 2 8.54 -8.47 -17.11
CA GLU A 2 9.32 -8.72 -15.89
C GLU A 2 8.50 -8.65 -14.59
N MET A 3 7.31 -8.08 -14.65
CA MET A 3 6.40 -7.97 -13.47
C MET A 3 5.90 -9.33 -12.95
N ASN A 4 5.87 -10.36 -13.78
CA ASN A 4 5.39 -11.68 -13.37
C ASN A 4 6.30 -12.35 -12.32
N LYS A 5 7.60 -12.11 -12.35
CA LYS A 5 8.54 -12.73 -11.40
C LYS A 5 8.35 -12.21 -9.96
N PRO A 6 8.29 -10.89 -9.72
CA PRO A 6 7.97 -10.36 -8.39
C PRO A 6 6.60 -10.80 -7.87
N LEU A 7 5.57 -10.79 -8.72
CA LEU A 7 4.23 -11.24 -8.34
C LEU A 7 4.18 -12.72 -7.96
N MET A 8 4.90 -13.57 -8.69
CA MET A 8 5.04 -14.99 -8.33
C MET A 8 5.78 -15.17 -7.00
N ALA A 9 6.84 -14.41 -6.77
CA ALA A 9 7.60 -14.49 -5.52
C ALA A 9 6.72 -14.08 -4.31
N ASP A 10 5.91 -13.04 -4.46
CA ASP A 10 4.96 -12.56 -3.45
C ASP A 10 3.86 -13.61 -3.17
N ALA A 11 3.29 -14.19 -4.23
CA ALA A 11 2.27 -15.25 -4.12
C ALA A 11 2.82 -16.50 -3.43
N VAL A 12 4.03 -16.95 -3.79
CA VAL A 12 4.69 -18.10 -3.16
C VAL A 12 5.01 -17.79 -1.70
N GLY A 13 5.58 -16.60 -1.42
CA GLY A 13 5.88 -16.15 -0.07
C GLY A 13 4.63 -16.12 0.82
N THR A 14 3.54 -15.54 0.32
CA THR A 14 2.24 -15.49 1.01
C THR A 14 1.68 -16.89 1.28
N THR A 15 1.78 -17.81 0.30
CA THR A 15 1.31 -19.19 0.47
C THR A 15 2.10 -19.92 1.56
N VAL A 16 3.43 -19.80 1.53
CA VAL A 16 4.30 -20.42 2.57
C VAL A 16 4.04 -19.77 3.93
N GLY A 17 3.90 -18.45 3.99
CA GLY A 17 3.56 -17.73 5.22
C GLY A 17 2.23 -18.18 5.81
N ALA A 18 1.20 -18.34 4.97
CA ALA A 18 -0.09 -18.85 5.41
C ALA A 18 -0.01 -20.28 5.99
N MET A 19 0.81 -21.15 5.37
CA MET A 19 1.04 -22.50 5.90
C MET A 19 1.77 -22.49 7.25
N MET A 20 2.59 -21.47 7.51
CA MET A 20 3.29 -21.26 8.77
C MET A 20 2.44 -20.52 9.81
N GLY A 21 1.23 -20.06 9.44
CA GLY A 21 0.33 -19.34 10.33
C GLY A 21 0.68 -17.85 10.49
N THR A 22 1.45 -17.28 9.54
CA THR A 22 1.74 -15.83 9.51
C THR A 22 0.76 -15.08 8.61
N SER A 23 0.75 -13.74 8.70
CA SER A 23 0.04 -12.88 7.77
C SER A 23 0.67 -12.94 6.36
N THR A 24 0.04 -12.26 5.41
CA THR A 24 0.58 -12.16 4.04
C THR A 24 2.01 -11.63 4.02
N VAL A 25 2.83 -12.17 3.14
CA VAL A 25 4.14 -11.61 2.82
C VAL A 25 3.94 -10.48 1.82
N THR A 26 4.33 -9.29 2.18
CA THR A 26 4.14 -8.10 1.35
C THR A 26 5.47 -7.41 1.11
N THR A 27 5.70 -6.98 -0.11
CA THR A 27 6.87 -6.16 -0.46
C THR A 27 6.72 -4.77 0.16
N TYR A 28 7.65 -4.39 1.01
CA TYR A 28 7.67 -3.07 1.64
C TYR A 28 8.28 -2.02 0.72
N ILE A 29 7.64 -0.87 0.62
CA ILE A 29 8.09 0.27 -0.19
C ILE A 29 9.42 0.81 0.35
N GLU A 30 9.65 0.72 1.66
CA GLU A 30 10.90 1.12 2.33
C GLU A 30 12.13 0.36 1.79
N SER A 31 11.92 -0.80 1.17
CA SER A 31 12.98 -1.54 0.49
C SER A 31 13.56 -0.77 -0.71
N ALA A 32 12.84 0.23 -1.24
CA ALA A 32 13.33 1.07 -2.33
C ALA A 32 14.61 1.82 -1.93
N THR A 33 14.74 2.26 -0.68
CA THR A 33 15.95 2.92 -0.19
C THR A 33 17.18 2.00 -0.28
N GLY A 34 17.02 0.72 0.01
CA GLY A 34 18.10 -0.27 -0.16
C GLY A 34 18.45 -0.51 -1.62
N VAL A 35 17.47 -0.40 -2.53
CA VAL A 35 17.70 -0.49 -3.99
C VAL A 35 18.44 0.73 -4.52
N GLU A 36 18.15 1.93 -4.01
CA GLU A 36 18.86 3.17 -4.33
C GLU A 36 20.32 3.10 -3.91
N GLU A 37 20.62 2.54 -2.75
CA GLU A 37 21.98 2.29 -2.23
C GLU A 37 22.71 1.14 -2.96
N GLY A 38 22.13 0.54 -3.98
CA GLY A 38 22.74 -0.47 -4.84
C GLY A 38 22.36 -1.92 -4.54
N GLY A 39 21.48 -2.17 -3.59
CA GLY A 39 20.97 -3.49 -3.22
C GLY A 39 19.99 -4.08 -4.22
N ARG A 40 20.43 -4.40 -5.44
CA ARG A 40 19.56 -4.79 -6.57
C ARG A 40 19.55 -6.29 -6.88
N THR A 41 20.07 -7.12 -6.01
CA THR A 41 20.19 -8.56 -6.24
C THR A 41 19.43 -9.37 -5.19
N GLY A 42 19.03 -10.61 -5.56
CA GLY A 42 18.43 -11.53 -4.60
C GLY A 42 19.34 -11.86 -3.41
N PHE A 43 20.65 -11.70 -3.58
CA PHE A 43 21.61 -11.87 -2.47
C PHE A 43 21.40 -10.82 -1.37
N THR A 44 21.10 -9.58 -1.74
CA THR A 44 20.74 -8.53 -0.77
C THR A 44 19.52 -8.95 0.06
N ALA A 45 18.48 -9.49 -0.58
CA ALA A 45 17.29 -9.98 0.11
C ALA A 45 17.61 -11.14 1.09
N LEU A 46 18.50 -12.05 0.72
CA LEU A 46 18.95 -13.12 1.61
C LEU A 46 19.71 -12.58 2.82
N VAL A 47 20.59 -11.62 2.62
CA VAL A 47 21.33 -10.97 3.73
C VAL A 47 20.36 -10.26 4.67
N VAL A 48 19.41 -9.50 4.13
CA VAL A 48 18.38 -8.83 4.93
C VAL A 48 17.55 -9.85 5.72
N GLY A 49 17.10 -10.93 5.07
CA GLY A 49 16.38 -12.02 5.74
C GLY A 49 17.19 -12.68 6.87
N ALA A 50 18.49 -12.91 6.66
CA ALA A 50 19.39 -13.43 7.68
C ALA A 50 19.55 -12.45 8.86
N LEU A 51 19.65 -11.15 8.60
CA LEU A 51 19.72 -10.12 9.62
C LEU A 51 18.42 -10.04 10.44
N PHE A 52 17.25 -10.18 9.78
CA PHE A 52 15.98 -10.28 10.50
C PHE A 52 15.91 -11.53 11.37
N ALA A 53 16.37 -12.69 10.88
CA ALA A 53 16.44 -13.90 11.70
C ALA A 53 17.38 -13.71 12.90
N LEU A 54 18.53 -13.08 12.69
CA LEU A 54 19.49 -12.78 13.76
C LEU A 54 18.90 -11.80 14.78
N SER A 55 18.08 -10.82 14.34
CA SER A 55 17.45 -9.84 15.22
C SER A 55 16.49 -10.47 16.25
N LEU A 56 15.98 -11.69 16.00
CA LEU A 56 15.17 -12.43 16.97
C LEU A 56 15.93 -12.70 18.28
N LEU A 57 17.26 -12.82 18.23
CA LEU A 57 18.08 -12.97 19.43
C LEU A 57 18.13 -11.68 20.28
N PHE A 58 17.84 -10.55 19.66
CA PHE A 58 17.89 -9.22 20.26
C PHE A 58 16.51 -8.65 20.61
N VAL A 59 15.45 -9.46 20.51
CA VAL A 59 14.07 -9.04 20.85
C VAL A 59 13.97 -8.32 22.20
N PRO A 60 14.64 -8.76 23.29
CA PRO A 60 14.57 -8.03 24.54
C PRO A 60 15.13 -6.61 24.48
N ILE A 61 16.17 -6.39 23.64
CA ILE A 61 16.77 -5.06 23.43
C ILE A 61 15.85 -4.21 22.55
N VAL A 62 15.31 -4.79 21.47
CA VAL A 62 14.37 -4.11 20.57
C VAL A 62 13.11 -3.70 21.33
N SER A 63 12.61 -4.52 22.24
CA SER A 63 11.45 -4.21 23.09
C SER A 63 11.68 -3.04 24.04
N ALA A 64 12.94 -2.71 24.34
CA ALA A 64 13.29 -1.55 25.16
C ALA A 64 13.25 -0.23 24.39
N ILE A 65 13.16 -0.27 23.06
CA ILE A 65 13.04 0.93 22.22
C ILE A 65 11.66 1.55 22.43
N PRO A 66 11.58 2.79 22.91
CA PRO A 66 10.31 3.42 23.13
C PRO A 66 9.60 3.72 21.80
N THR A 67 8.29 3.55 21.77
CA THR A 67 7.45 3.70 20.56
C THR A 67 7.60 5.06 19.87
N TYR A 68 7.85 6.13 20.62
CA TYR A 68 8.07 7.45 20.01
C TYR A 68 9.34 7.52 19.14
N ALA A 69 10.34 6.69 19.41
CA ALA A 69 11.54 6.63 18.56
C ALA A 69 11.23 6.01 17.19
N THR A 70 10.33 5.03 17.13
CA THR A 70 9.87 4.44 15.86
C THR A 70 9.04 5.43 15.06
N TYR A 71 8.26 6.30 15.70
CA TYR A 71 7.50 7.34 15.00
C TYR A 71 8.40 8.37 14.30
N ILE A 72 9.53 8.73 14.92
CA ILE A 72 10.49 9.63 14.28
C ILE A 72 11.05 9.01 12.99
N ALA A 73 11.40 7.72 13.02
CA ALA A 73 11.85 6.99 11.83
C ALA A 73 10.78 6.95 10.75
N LEU A 74 9.51 6.72 11.12
CA LEU A 74 8.38 6.73 10.18
C LEU A 74 8.17 8.11 9.54
N VAL A 75 8.38 9.20 10.27
CA VAL A 75 8.30 10.56 9.70
C VAL A 75 9.40 10.75 8.65
N VAL A 76 10.62 10.31 8.92
CA VAL A 76 11.72 10.39 7.94
C VAL A 76 11.41 9.59 6.68
N VAL A 77 10.93 8.37 6.84
CA VAL A 77 10.50 7.54 5.70
C VAL A 77 9.35 8.22 4.94
N GLY A 78 8.38 8.80 5.65
CA GLY A 78 7.30 9.56 5.04
C GLY A 78 7.78 10.74 4.20
N ILE A 79 8.78 11.48 4.67
CA ILE A 79 9.38 12.60 3.92
C ILE A 79 10.05 12.09 2.63
N ILE A 80 10.80 10.99 2.71
CA ILE A 80 11.41 10.37 1.52
C ILE A 80 10.33 9.93 0.51
N MET A 81 9.24 9.34 1.00
CA MET A 81 8.13 8.90 0.16
C MET A 81 7.34 10.05 -0.50
N LEU A 82 7.38 11.27 0.06
CA LEU A 82 6.76 12.45 -0.56
C LEU A 82 7.35 12.79 -1.94
N GLN A 83 8.55 12.30 -2.27
CA GLN A 83 9.12 12.47 -3.60
C GLN A 83 8.24 11.85 -4.69
N GLY A 84 7.56 10.72 -4.39
CA GLY A 84 6.62 10.08 -5.31
C GLY A 84 5.36 10.92 -5.63
N VAL A 85 5.06 11.93 -4.81
CA VAL A 85 3.94 12.86 -5.11
C VAL A 85 4.24 13.73 -6.33
N ALA A 86 5.53 14.00 -6.60
CA ALA A 86 5.96 14.76 -7.77
C ALA A 86 5.70 14.04 -9.10
N ASP A 87 5.50 12.71 -9.07
CA ASP A 87 5.22 11.90 -10.25
C ASP A 87 3.72 11.90 -10.62
N ILE A 88 2.87 12.49 -9.76
CA ILE A 88 1.43 12.61 -10.02
C ILE A 88 1.23 13.73 -11.05
N ASP A 89 0.55 13.41 -12.13
CA ASP A 89 0.13 14.42 -13.11
C ASP A 89 -0.99 15.27 -12.53
N LEU A 90 -0.60 16.43 -12.01
CA LEU A 90 -1.55 17.40 -11.43
C LEU A 90 -2.23 18.26 -12.50
N GLU A 91 -1.82 18.20 -13.76
CA GLU A 91 -2.47 18.89 -14.86
C GLU A 91 -3.74 18.15 -15.31
N ASP A 92 -3.76 16.81 -15.16
CA ASP A 92 -4.98 16.01 -15.37
C ASP A 92 -5.88 16.10 -14.12
N PRO A 93 -7.10 16.68 -14.23
CA PRO A 93 -8.02 16.79 -13.09
C PRO A 93 -8.35 15.46 -12.41
N ALA A 94 -8.38 14.36 -13.15
CA ALA A 94 -8.68 13.05 -12.61
C ALA A 94 -7.54 12.55 -11.71
N TRP A 95 -6.28 12.71 -12.13
CA TRP A 95 -5.12 12.37 -11.31
C TRP A 95 -4.96 13.30 -10.11
N ALA A 96 -5.18 14.61 -10.31
CA ALA A 96 -5.09 15.60 -9.25
C ALA A 96 -6.12 15.32 -8.12
N ILE A 97 -7.37 15.03 -8.47
CA ILE A 97 -8.44 14.72 -7.52
C ILE A 97 -8.19 13.37 -6.86
N ALA A 98 -7.88 12.33 -7.62
CA ALA A 98 -7.64 10.99 -7.09
C ALA A 98 -6.44 10.97 -6.13
N GLY A 99 -5.31 11.58 -6.52
CA GLY A 99 -4.12 11.72 -5.68
C GLY A 99 -4.38 12.56 -4.44
N GLY A 100 -5.04 13.71 -4.59
CA GLY A 100 -5.41 14.59 -3.48
C GLY A 100 -6.31 13.91 -2.45
N LEU A 101 -7.32 13.16 -2.89
CA LEU A 101 -8.20 12.39 -2.00
C LEU A 101 -7.43 11.25 -1.32
N THR A 102 -6.58 10.53 -2.03
CA THR A 102 -5.75 9.47 -1.45
C THR A 102 -4.89 10.02 -0.32
N ILE A 103 -4.13 11.09 -0.60
CA ILE A 103 -3.20 11.71 0.36
C ILE A 103 -3.94 12.28 1.57
N THR A 104 -5.15 12.82 1.37
CA THR A 104 -5.92 13.45 2.44
C THR A 104 -6.67 12.43 3.31
N ILE A 105 -7.34 11.45 2.69
CA ILE A 105 -8.20 10.49 3.40
C ILE A 105 -7.37 9.46 4.16
N MET A 106 -6.21 9.07 3.65
CA MET A 106 -5.33 8.09 4.28
C MET A 106 -4.96 8.46 5.73
N PRO A 107 -4.41 9.65 6.03
CA PRO A 107 -4.10 10.04 7.40
C PRO A 107 -5.35 10.37 8.23
N LEU A 108 -6.40 10.95 7.63
CA LEU A 108 -7.63 11.28 8.36
C LEU A 108 -8.36 10.05 8.88
N THR A 109 -8.30 8.95 8.15
CA THR A 109 -8.93 7.68 8.55
C THR A 109 -7.96 6.72 9.24
N ALA A 110 -6.68 7.08 9.33
CA ALA A 110 -5.58 6.20 9.77
C ALA A 110 -5.60 4.83 9.04
N SER A 111 -6.01 4.82 7.78
CA SER A 111 -6.21 3.61 6.98
C SER A 111 -5.72 3.81 5.55
N ILE A 112 -4.69 3.05 5.17
CA ILE A 112 -4.17 3.01 3.80
C ILE A 112 -5.27 2.57 2.83
N ALA A 113 -6.06 1.56 3.22
CA ALA A 113 -7.14 1.02 2.39
C ALA A 113 -8.20 2.08 2.05
N ASN A 114 -8.60 2.90 3.03
CA ASN A 114 -9.58 3.95 2.81
C ASN A 114 -9.06 5.05 1.86
N GLY A 115 -7.79 5.44 2.01
CA GLY A 115 -7.15 6.41 1.12
C GLY A 115 -7.06 5.89 -0.31
N LEU A 116 -6.54 4.67 -0.50
CA LEU A 116 -6.45 4.04 -1.83
C LEU A 116 -7.83 3.86 -2.47
N ALA A 117 -8.82 3.41 -1.70
CA ALA A 117 -10.17 3.24 -2.20
C ALA A 117 -10.77 4.57 -2.69
N ALA A 118 -10.58 5.65 -1.94
CA ALA A 118 -11.06 6.98 -2.33
C ALA A 118 -10.42 7.43 -3.66
N GLY A 119 -9.11 7.25 -3.84
CA GLY A 119 -8.43 7.56 -5.09
C GLY A 119 -8.90 6.69 -6.25
N ILE A 120 -8.96 5.38 -6.05
CA ILE A 120 -9.37 4.42 -7.10
C ILE A 120 -10.83 4.63 -7.53
N MET A 121 -11.71 5.00 -6.59
CA MET A 121 -13.11 5.28 -6.92
C MET A 121 -13.28 6.64 -7.62
N SER A 122 -12.53 7.66 -7.19
CA SER A 122 -12.68 9.02 -7.73
C SER A 122 -12.15 9.16 -9.15
N TYR A 123 -11.07 8.48 -9.50
CA TYR A 123 -10.46 8.57 -10.83
C TYR A 123 -11.44 8.27 -11.98
N PRO A 124 -12.11 7.08 -12.03
CA PRO A 124 -13.05 6.80 -13.11
C PRO A 124 -14.29 7.69 -13.06
N LEU A 125 -14.70 8.15 -11.87
CA LEU A 125 -15.84 9.07 -11.75
C LEU A 125 -15.54 10.44 -12.35
N VAL A 126 -14.34 10.98 -12.12
CA VAL A 126 -13.91 12.25 -12.69
C VAL A 126 -13.75 12.12 -14.21
N LYS A 127 -13.09 11.07 -14.71
CA LYS A 127 -12.94 10.80 -16.14
C LYS A 127 -14.29 10.64 -16.84
N ALA A 128 -15.27 10.00 -16.20
CA ALA A 128 -16.63 9.92 -16.72
C ALA A 128 -17.31 11.31 -16.75
N GLY A 129 -17.06 12.15 -15.75
CA GLY A 129 -17.61 13.51 -15.65
C GLY A 129 -17.01 14.46 -16.70
N THR A 130 -15.75 14.28 -17.09
CA THR A 130 -15.08 15.05 -18.15
C THR A 130 -15.37 14.52 -19.56
N GLY A 131 -16.05 13.38 -19.68
CA GLY A 131 -16.37 12.75 -20.96
C GLY A 131 -15.27 11.86 -21.53
N GLU A 132 -14.20 11.60 -20.78
CA GLU A 132 -13.02 10.81 -21.15
C GLU A 132 -13.11 9.36 -20.59
N TYR A 133 -14.29 8.79 -20.57
CA TYR A 133 -14.52 7.45 -20.00
C TYR A 133 -13.82 6.32 -20.77
N GLU A 134 -13.43 6.57 -22.04
CA GLU A 134 -12.69 5.60 -22.84
C GLU A 134 -11.26 5.37 -22.36
N ASP A 135 -10.68 6.34 -21.65
CA ASP A 135 -9.35 6.25 -21.05
C ASP A 135 -9.31 5.37 -19.80
N VAL A 136 -10.48 5.04 -19.26
CA VAL A 136 -10.59 4.21 -18.05
C VAL A 136 -10.68 2.75 -18.44
N SER A 137 -9.70 1.95 -18.00
CA SER A 137 -9.70 0.52 -18.26
C SER A 137 -10.87 -0.19 -17.57
N SER A 138 -11.36 -1.28 -18.18
CA SER A 138 -12.41 -2.11 -17.57
C SER A 138 -12.03 -2.61 -16.17
N GLY A 139 -10.73 -2.85 -15.93
CA GLY A 139 -10.22 -3.26 -14.62
C GLY A 139 -10.39 -2.17 -13.55
N GLN A 140 -10.20 -0.90 -13.90
CA GLN A 140 -10.41 0.23 -12.98
C GLN A 140 -11.88 0.38 -12.59
N TRP A 141 -12.80 0.18 -13.54
CA TRP A 141 -14.25 0.17 -13.24
C TRP A 141 -14.63 -0.96 -12.29
N VAL A 142 -14.11 -2.17 -12.53
CA VAL A 142 -14.36 -3.32 -11.64
C VAL A 142 -13.83 -3.05 -10.25
N LEU A 143 -12.60 -2.52 -10.12
CA LEU A 143 -12.03 -2.18 -8.82
C LEU A 143 -12.83 -1.08 -8.11
N ALA A 144 -13.25 -0.04 -8.81
CA ALA A 144 -14.08 1.01 -8.23
C ALA A 144 -15.41 0.46 -7.70
N LEU A 145 -16.08 -0.41 -8.46
CA LEU A 145 -17.31 -1.06 -8.02
C LEU A 145 -17.10 -1.98 -6.80
N LEU A 146 -16.00 -2.73 -6.76
CA LEU A 146 -15.65 -3.56 -5.60
C LEU A 146 -15.41 -2.73 -4.34
N PHE A 147 -14.76 -1.57 -4.45
CA PHE A 147 -14.58 -0.68 -3.30
C PHE A 147 -15.89 -0.03 -2.86
N VAL A 148 -16.75 0.39 -3.79
CA VAL A 148 -18.09 0.88 -3.45
C VAL A 148 -18.87 -0.18 -2.69
N PHE A 149 -18.87 -1.43 -3.18
CA PHE A 149 -19.52 -2.54 -2.51
C PHE A 149 -18.93 -2.80 -1.12
N TYR A 150 -17.61 -2.79 -0.99
CA TYR A 150 -16.94 -2.92 0.30
C TYR A 150 -17.38 -1.87 1.31
N PHE A 151 -17.46 -0.60 0.91
CA PHE A 151 -17.90 0.48 1.80
C PHE A 151 -19.37 0.37 2.16
N LEU A 152 -20.24 -0.03 1.21
CA LEU A 152 -21.65 -0.26 1.50
C LEU A 152 -21.84 -1.38 2.53
N VAL A 153 -21.11 -2.49 2.38
CA VAL A 153 -21.15 -3.59 3.34
C VAL A 153 -20.59 -3.15 4.69
N SER A 154 -19.46 -2.46 4.71
CA SER A 154 -18.84 -1.96 5.94
C SER A 154 -19.77 -0.99 6.67
N PHE A 155 -20.44 -0.10 5.94
CA PHE A 155 -21.43 0.81 6.49
C PHE A 155 -22.65 0.06 7.05
N ALA A 156 -23.17 -0.92 6.31
CA ALA A 156 -24.32 -1.72 6.75
C ALA A 156 -24.01 -2.51 8.03
N VAL A 157 -22.80 -3.04 8.15
CA VAL A 157 -22.33 -3.73 9.38
C VAL A 157 -22.21 -2.75 10.55
N GLN A 158 -21.58 -1.58 10.33
CA GLN A 158 -21.43 -0.57 11.38
C GLN A 158 -22.77 0.04 11.82
N ALA A 159 -23.72 0.18 10.89
CA ALA A 159 -25.08 0.64 11.20
C ALA A 159 -25.95 -0.44 11.88
N GLY A 160 -25.41 -1.64 12.13
CA GLY A 160 -26.15 -2.73 12.75
C GLY A 160 -27.26 -3.33 11.88
N MET A 161 -27.25 -3.04 10.57
CA MET A 161 -28.23 -3.57 9.62
C MET A 161 -27.93 -5.01 9.23
N VAL A 162 -26.66 -5.43 9.38
CA VAL A 162 -26.21 -6.81 9.12
C VAL A 162 -25.32 -7.22 10.29
N THR A 163 -25.69 -8.28 11.01
CA THR A 163 -24.88 -8.94 12.03
C THR A 163 -24.47 -10.31 11.50
N PHE A 164 -23.18 -10.58 11.49
CA PHE A 164 -22.63 -11.91 11.20
C PHE A 164 -22.34 -12.65 12.49
#